data_bca0f9c3982f6f056b7e6bed4bafd5d4
#
_entry.id   bca0f9c3982f6f056b7e6bed4bafd5d4
#
_cell.length_a   1.000
_cell.length_b   1.000
_cell.length_c   1.000
_cell.angle_alpha   90.00
_cell.angle_beta   90.00
_cell.angle_gamma   90.00
#
_symmetry.space_group_name_H-M   'P 1'
#
loop_
_entity.id
_entity.type
_entity.pdbx_description
1 polymer ?
#
loop_
_entity_poly.entity_id
_entity_poly.type
_entity_poly.pdbx_seq_one_letter_code
_entity_poly.pdbx_strand_id
1 'polypeptide(L)'
;YKRQIYHMARKFNVDLTEILTGTAPKLDTYHLVRRGETEEVERFPGYHYEDMASRYARKIMQPLLVILDPCDEPAELVCHDGQEFNYVLEGSLILTFGDRDIQLNAGDSIYFNPTYPHGQRCNGDVPCKFITIIAE
;
A
#
# COMPACT_ATOMS: atom_id res chain seq x y z
N TYR A 1 25.18 9.57 -6.37
CA TYR A 1 24.60 10.87 -6.02
C TYR A 1 23.53 10.74 -4.93
N LYS A 2 22.46 10.02 -5.17
CA LYS A 2 21.38 9.79 -4.21
C LYS A 2 21.90 9.20 -2.90
N ARG A 3 22.80 8.23 -2.99
CA ARG A 3 23.41 7.57 -1.84
C ARG A 3 24.25 8.53 -1.01
N GLN A 4 24.99 9.45 -1.67
CA GLN A 4 25.79 10.45 -0.99
C GLN A 4 24.92 11.45 -0.21
N ILE A 5 23.80 11.85 -0.79
CA ILE A 5 22.87 12.78 -0.13
C ILE A 5 22.19 12.12 1.06
N TYR A 6 21.82 10.84 0.94
CA TYR A 6 21.30 10.07 2.08
C TYR A 6 22.33 9.99 3.22
N HIS A 7 23.59 9.77 2.86
CA HIS A 7 24.67 9.70 3.84
C HIS A 7 24.84 11.03 4.58
N MET A 8 24.77 12.13 3.85
CA MET A 8 24.84 13.47 4.41
C MET A 8 23.66 13.76 5.34
N ALA A 9 22.45 13.43 4.93
CA ALA A 9 21.26 13.62 5.75
C ALA A 9 21.35 12.84 7.07
N ARG A 10 21.82 11.61 7.03
CA ARG A 10 22.01 10.80 8.24
C ARG A 10 23.05 11.37 9.17
N LYS A 11 24.18 11.82 8.63
CA LYS A 11 25.30 12.37 9.40
C LYS A 11 24.89 13.62 10.18
N PHE A 12 24.07 14.47 9.58
CA PHE A 12 23.63 15.71 10.19
C PHE A 12 22.24 15.62 10.80
N ASN A 13 21.66 14.41 10.86
CA ASN A 13 20.31 14.20 11.35
C ASN A 13 19.27 15.06 10.62
N VAL A 14 19.45 15.19 9.31
CA VAL A 14 18.59 15.98 8.42
C VAL A 14 18.03 15.05 7.35
N ASP A 15 16.76 15.24 7.00
CA ASP A 15 16.13 14.44 5.97
C ASP A 15 16.58 14.85 4.57
N LEU A 16 16.64 13.89 3.65
CA LEU A 16 17.05 14.11 2.26
C LEU A 16 16.17 15.16 1.56
N THR A 17 14.87 15.12 1.78
CA THR A 17 13.93 16.05 1.16
C THR A 17 14.22 17.48 1.62
N GLU A 18 14.50 17.66 2.90
CA GLU A 18 14.85 18.95 3.46
C GLU A 18 16.12 19.52 2.83
N ILE A 19 17.13 18.69 2.63
CA ILE A 19 18.38 19.09 1.97
C ILE A 19 18.14 19.51 0.52
N LEU A 20 17.33 18.75 -0.21
CA LEU A 20 17.13 18.95 -1.66
C LEU A 20 16.08 19.99 -2.00
N THR A 21 14.97 20.04 -1.27
CA THR A 21 13.80 20.83 -1.66
C THR A 21 13.31 21.78 -0.58
N GLY A 22 13.71 21.59 0.67
CA GLY A 22 13.18 22.36 1.79
C GLY A 22 11.76 22.00 2.19
N THR A 23 11.20 20.92 1.63
CA THR A 23 9.87 20.45 1.98
C THR A 23 9.90 19.57 3.24
N ALA A 24 8.73 19.06 3.65
CA ALA A 24 8.62 18.24 4.85
C ALA A 24 9.61 17.06 4.81
N PRO A 25 10.38 16.83 5.88
CA PRO A 25 11.45 15.85 5.88
C PRO A 25 10.94 14.42 5.77
N LYS A 26 11.73 13.56 5.12
CA LYS A 26 11.58 12.11 5.17
C LYS A 26 12.40 11.56 6.30
N LEU A 27 11.85 10.59 7.03
CA LEU A 27 12.47 10.04 8.24
C LEU A 27 13.22 8.76 7.89
N ASP A 28 14.36 8.53 8.52
CA ASP A 28 15.18 7.32 8.32
C ASP A 28 15.22 6.42 9.56
N THR A 29 14.64 6.85 10.68
CA THR A 29 14.55 6.05 11.90
C THR A 29 13.17 5.46 12.07
N TYR A 30 12.14 6.29 12.05
CA TYR A 30 10.75 5.85 12.09
C TYR A 30 9.85 6.90 11.49
N HIS A 31 8.66 6.47 11.10
CA HIS A 31 7.57 7.36 10.69
C HIS A 31 6.30 6.92 11.41
N LEU A 32 5.82 7.74 12.33
CA LEU A 32 4.58 7.48 13.05
C LEU A 32 3.43 8.17 12.33
N VAL A 33 2.39 7.41 12.02
CA VAL A 33 1.15 7.93 11.44
C VAL A 33 0.04 7.69 12.45
N ARG A 34 -0.56 8.77 12.93
CA ARG A 34 -1.72 8.68 13.80
C ARG A 34 -2.99 8.70 12.96
N ARG A 35 -4.10 8.28 13.57
CA ARG A 35 -5.39 8.26 12.88
C ARG A 35 -5.70 9.65 12.30
N GLY A 36 -6.08 9.69 11.02
CA GLY A 36 -6.47 10.93 10.34
C GLY A 36 -5.32 11.78 9.82
N GLU A 37 -4.07 11.36 9.98
CA GLU A 37 -2.91 12.11 9.49
C GLU A 37 -2.57 11.85 8.03
N THR A 38 -3.06 10.75 7.46
CA THR A 38 -2.87 10.44 6.05
C THR A 38 -4.06 10.92 5.23
N GLU A 39 -3.79 11.32 3.99
CA GLU A 39 -4.85 11.64 3.04
C GLU A 39 -5.25 10.38 2.29
N GLU A 40 -6.57 10.23 2.12
CA GLU A 40 -7.12 9.19 1.26
C GLU A 40 -7.00 9.66 -0.19
N VAL A 41 -6.42 8.83 -1.04
CA VAL A 41 -6.26 9.11 -2.46
C VAL A 41 -7.17 8.17 -3.23
N GLU A 42 -8.01 8.72 -4.11
CA GLU A 42 -8.79 7.91 -5.05
C GLU A 42 -7.96 7.66 -6.29
N ARG A 43 -7.52 6.42 -6.49
CA ARG A 43 -6.67 6.04 -7.62
C ARG A 43 -7.49 5.95 -8.91
N PHE A 44 -8.68 5.38 -8.82
CA PHE A 44 -9.70 5.34 -9.85
C PHE A 44 -11.05 5.15 -9.16
N PRO A 45 -12.18 5.37 -9.83
CA PRO A 45 -13.48 5.29 -9.16
C PRO A 45 -13.67 3.99 -8.39
N GLY A 46 -13.97 4.12 -7.08
CA GLY A 46 -14.18 3.00 -6.19
C GLY A 46 -12.93 2.38 -5.57
N TYR A 47 -11.73 2.87 -5.91
CA TYR A 47 -10.48 2.39 -5.33
C TYR A 47 -9.79 3.54 -4.60
N HIS A 48 -9.72 3.44 -3.28
CA HIS A 48 -9.10 4.44 -2.42
C HIS A 48 -7.96 3.83 -1.64
N TYR A 49 -6.92 4.61 -1.35
CA TYR A 49 -5.84 4.12 -0.50
C TYR A 49 -5.23 5.24 0.32
N GLU A 50 -4.61 4.86 1.44
CA GLU A 50 -3.80 5.75 2.26
C GLU A 50 -2.40 5.15 2.38
N ASP A 51 -1.37 5.95 2.09
CA ASP A 51 0.02 5.53 2.23
C ASP A 51 0.45 5.71 3.69
N MET A 52 0.69 4.60 4.38
CA MET A 52 1.00 4.62 5.80
C MET A 52 2.48 4.84 6.11
N ALA A 53 3.31 4.97 5.10
CA ALA A 53 4.75 5.17 5.28
C ALA A 53 5.35 6.13 4.25
N SER A 54 4.56 7.12 3.81
CA SER A 54 4.93 8.01 2.71
C SER A 54 6.23 8.78 2.97
N ARG A 55 6.54 9.07 4.23
CA ARG A 55 7.69 9.90 4.59
C ARG A 55 8.89 9.10 5.10
N TYR A 56 8.81 7.78 5.10
CA TYR A 56 9.95 6.97 5.50
C TYR A 56 10.94 6.85 4.33
N ALA A 57 12.22 7.10 4.59
CA ALA A 57 13.27 7.05 3.59
C ALA A 57 13.70 5.61 3.30
N ARG A 58 13.95 5.30 2.03
CA ARG A 58 14.53 4.02 1.58
C ARG A 58 13.69 2.81 2.00
N LYS A 59 12.39 2.90 1.79
CA LYS A 59 11.49 1.79 2.08
C LYS A 59 11.83 0.57 1.21
N ILE A 60 11.81 -0.61 1.82
CA ILE A 60 11.86 -1.89 1.10
C ILE A 60 10.49 -2.52 0.98
N MET A 61 9.49 -1.97 1.64
CA MET A 61 8.10 -2.40 1.53
C MET A 61 7.19 -1.18 1.55
N GLN A 62 6.04 -1.31 0.90
CA GLN A 62 5.05 -0.25 0.80
C GLN A 62 3.76 -0.69 1.51
N PRO A 63 3.50 -0.22 2.74
CA PRO A 63 2.25 -0.51 3.42
C PRO A 63 1.17 0.50 3.03
N LEU A 64 0.04 -0.02 2.56
CA LEU A 64 -1.10 0.77 2.15
C LEU A 64 -2.35 0.31 2.88
N LEU A 65 -3.19 1.24 3.28
CA LEU A 65 -4.55 0.95 3.68
C LEU A 65 -5.43 1.14 2.46
N VAL A 66 -6.12 0.10 2.03
CA VAL A 66 -6.94 0.11 0.81
C VAL A 66 -8.41 -0.01 1.17
N ILE A 67 -9.22 0.80 0.51
CA ILE A 67 -10.68 0.77 0.66
C ILE A 67 -11.27 0.62 -0.73
N LEU A 68 -12.03 -0.46 -0.95
CA LEU A 68 -12.71 -0.73 -2.21
C LEU A 68 -14.21 -0.61 -2.01
N ASP A 69 -14.85 0.13 -2.91
CA ASP A 69 -16.30 0.18 -2.95
C ASP A 69 -16.86 -1.11 -3.55
N PRO A 70 -18.09 -1.51 -3.19
CA PRO A 70 -18.73 -2.68 -3.77
C PRO A 70 -18.71 -2.62 -5.30
N CYS A 71 -18.36 -3.76 -5.93
CA CYS A 71 -18.26 -3.86 -7.37
C CYS A 71 -18.57 -5.27 -7.84
N ASP A 72 -19.52 -5.42 -8.76
CA ASP A 72 -19.90 -6.72 -9.32
C ASP A 72 -19.06 -7.10 -10.55
N GLU A 73 -18.32 -6.16 -11.11
CA GLU A 73 -17.49 -6.41 -12.29
C GLU A 73 -16.20 -7.13 -11.91
N PRO A 74 -15.69 -8.01 -12.79
CA PRO A 74 -14.39 -8.64 -12.57
C PRO A 74 -13.29 -7.61 -12.40
N ALA A 75 -12.34 -7.90 -11.51
CA ALA A 75 -11.18 -7.04 -11.29
C ALA A 75 -10.28 -7.05 -12.52
N GLU A 76 -9.68 -5.89 -12.82
CA GLU A 76 -8.62 -5.82 -13.81
C GLU A 76 -7.39 -6.52 -13.25
N LEU A 77 -6.80 -7.45 -14.01
CA LEU A 77 -5.63 -8.19 -13.57
C LEU A 77 -4.36 -7.42 -13.87
N VAL A 78 -3.48 -7.36 -12.89
CA VAL A 78 -2.17 -6.70 -12.99
C VAL A 78 -1.08 -7.64 -12.50
N CYS A 79 0.17 -7.35 -12.90
CA CYS A 79 1.36 -8.07 -12.45
C CYS A 79 2.39 -7.05 -11.97
N HIS A 80 3.14 -7.42 -10.95
CA HIS A 80 4.32 -6.64 -10.54
C HIS A 80 5.32 -7.56 -9.86
N ASP A 81 6.55 -7.08 -9.72
CA ASP A 81 7.62 -7.84 -9.06
C ASP A 81 7.47 -7.79 -7.54
N GLY A 82 8.26 -8.62 -6.88
CA GLY A 82 8.37 -8.64 -5.43
C GLY A 82 7.44 -9.62 -4.76
N GLN A 83 6.90 -9.21 -3.63
CA GLN A 83 5.98 -10.01 -2.81
C GLN A 83 4.88 -9.12 -2.30
N GLU A 84 3.72 -9.69 -2.05
CA GLU A 84 2.57 -8.95 -1.54
C GLU A 84 1.86 -9.70 -0.43
N PHE A 85 1.40 -8.95 0.57
CA PHE A 85 0.62 -9.46 1.70
C PHE A 85 -0.62 -8.61 1.87
N ASN A 86 -1.79 -9.24 2.00
CA ASN A 86 -3.05 -8.54 2.26
C ASN A 86 -3.69 -9.09 3.54
N TYR A 87 -4.20 -8.19 4.37
CA TYR A 87 -4.94 -8.52 5.59
C TYR A 87 -6.25 -7.76 5.61
N VAL A 88 -7.38 -8.46 5.63
CA VAL A 88 -8.71 -7.84 5.58
C VAL A 88 -9.13 -7.37 6.96
N LEU A 89 -9.47 -6.10 7.08
CA LEU A 89 -9.93 -5.47 8.33
C LEU A 89 -11.45 -5.45 8.42
N GLU A 90 -12.12 -5.10 7.32
CA GLU A 90 -13.57 -4.96 7.27
C GLU A 90 -14.10 -5.42 5.92
N GLY A 91 -15.30 -6.00 5.91
CA GLY A 91 -15.95 -6.43 4.68
C GLY A 91 -15.40 -7.74 4.15
N SER A 92 -15.56 -7.94 2.84
CA SER A 92 -15.15 -9.16 2.16
C SER A 92 -14.45 -8.80 0.86
N LEU A 93 -13.29 -9.40 0.64
CA LEU A 93 -12.43 -9.18 -0.52
C LEU A 93 -12.44 -10.42 -1.40
N ILE A 94 -12.56 -10.22 -2.71
CA ILE A 94 -12.28 -11.27 -3.69
C ILE A 94 -10.92 -10.96 -4.32
N LEU A 95 -9.99 -11.88 -4.16
CA LEU A 95 -8.70 -11.84 -4.83
C LEU A 95 -8.71 -12.84 -5.97
N THR A 96 -8.54 -12.34 -7.18
CA THR A 96 -8.57 -13.16 -8.40
C THR A 96 -7.15 -13.41 -8.86
N PHE A 97 -6.83 -14.69 -9.13
CA PHE A 97 -5.58 -15.10 -9.78
C PHE A 97 -5.97 -15.77 -11.10
N GLY A 98 -5.74 -15.08 -12.22
CA GLY A 98 -6.16 -15.59 -13.52
C GLY A 98 -7.65 -15.84 -13.58
N ASP A 99 -8.06 -17.10 -13.57
CA ASP A 99 -9.46 -17.53 -13.60
C ASP A 99 -9.99 -18.01 -12.24
N ARG A 100 -9.20 -17.87 -11.18
CA ARG A 100 -9.53 -18.40 -9.86
C ARG A 100 -9.80 -17.27 -8.87
N ASP A 101 -10.94 -17.31 -8.21
CA ASP A 101 -11.32 -16.36 -7.17
C ASP A 101 -11.12 -16.96 -5.78
N ILE A 102 -10.53 -16.14 -4.88
CA ILE A 102 -10.38 -16.49 -3.47
C ILE A 102 -11.08 -15.42 -2.66
N GLN A 103 -12.02 -15.84 -1.81
CA GLN A 103 -12.74 -14.94 -0.93
C GLN A 103 -12.01 -14.84 0.42
N LEU A 104 -11.75 -13.62 0.86
CA LEU A 104 -11.19 -13.32 2.18
C LEU A 104 -12.20 -12.48 2.96
N ASN A 105 -12.50 -12.90 4.17
CA ASN A 105 -13.35 -12.15 5.09
C ASN A 105 -12.51 -11.41 6.12
N ALA A 106 -13.11 -10.53 6.91
CA ALA A 106 -12.41 -9.79 7.95
C ALA A 106 -11.63 -10.76 8.87
N GLY A 107 -10.36 -10.47 9.08
CA GLY A 107 -9.44 -11.32 9.84
C GLY A 107 -8.65 -12.32 9.01
N ASP A 108 -9.01 -12.51 7.75
CA ASP A 108 -8.25 -13.38 6.84
C ASP A 108 -7.07 -12.65 6.22
N SER A 109 -6.02 -13.39 5.89
CA SER A 109 -4.84 -12.83 5.23
C SER A 109 -4.32 -13.77 4.16
N ILE A 110 -3.56 -13.20 3.22
CA ILE A 110 -2.93 -13.97 2.15
C ILE A 110 -1.57 -13.35 1.82
N TYR A 111 -0.59 -14.20 1.60
CA TYR A 111 0.74 -13.83 1.12
C TYR A 111 0.93 -14.48 -0.25
N PHE A 112 1.29 -13.71 -1.26
CA PHE A 112 1.35 -14.26 -2.61
C PHE A 112 2.45 -13.61 -3.45
N ASN A 113 2.75 -14.28 -4.57
CA ASN A 113 3.68 -13.81 -5.58
C ASN A 113 2.93 -12.96 -6.61
N PRO A 114 3.13 -11.64 -6.62
CA PRO A 114 2.39 -10.74 -7.50
C PRO A 114 2.84 -10.77 -8.97
N THR A 115 3.82 -11.58 -9.32
CA THR A 115 4.17 -11.78 -10.73
C THR A 115 3.09 -12.58 -11.47
N TYR A 116 2.26 -13.33 -10.75
CA TYR A 116 1.07 -13.95 -11.35
C TYR A 116 -0.02 -12.90 -11.52
N PRO A 117 -0.74 -12.90 -12.66
CA PRO A 117 -1.85 -11.97 -12.86
C PRO A 117 -2.87 -12.05 -11.74
N HIS A 118 -3.16 -10.92 -11.12
CA HIS A 118 -4.05 -10.86 -9.97
C HIS A 118 -4.84 -9.54 -9.96
N GLY A 119 -5.98 -9.55 -9.28
CA GLY A 119 -6.81 -8.38 -9.08
C GLY A 119 -7.66 -8.53 -7.83
N GLN A 120 -8.12 -7.41 -7.32
CA GLN A 120 -8.91 -7.37 -6.09
C GLN A 120 -10.20 -6.61 -6.34
N ARG A 121 -11.31 -7.13 -5.80
CA ARG A 121 -12.58 -6.42 -5.81
C ARG A 121 -13.32 -6.63 -4.50
N CYS A 122 -14.14 -5.65 -4.16
CA CYS A 122 -15.01 -5.76 -2.99
C CYS A 122 -16.15 -6.72 -3.28
N ASN A 123 -16.39 -7.63 -2.34
CA ASN A 123 -17.53 -8.57 -2.39
C ASN A 123 -18.62 -8.08 -1.45
N GLY A 124 -19.88 -8.20 -1.88
CA GLY A 124 -21.03 -7.82 -1.05
C GLY A 124 -21.44 -6.36 -1.21
N ASP A 125 -22.19 -5.84 -0.22
CA ASP A 125 -22.87 -4.56 -0.31
C ASP A 125 -22.20 -3.43 0.48
N VAL A 126 -21.17 -3.75 1.25
CA VAL A 126 -20.42 -2.77 2.07
C VAL A 126 -19.00 -2.67 1.59
N PRO A 127 -18.34 -1.50 1.77
CA PRO A 127 -16.93 -1.35 1.37
C PRO A 127 -16.04 -2.36 2.08
N CYS A 128 -15.00 -2.81 1.37
CA CYS A 128 -13.96 -3.68 1.90
C CYS A 128 -12.75 -2.84 2.27
N LYS A 129 -12.21 -3.08 3.46
CA LYS A 129 -11.03 -2.39 3.96
C LYS A 129 -9.96 -3.40 4.30
N PHE A 130 -8.76 -3.22 3.73
CA PHE A 130 -7.67 -4.16 3.98
C PHE A 130 -6.32 -3.46 3.94
N ILE A 131 -5.33 -4.07 4.58
CA ILE A 131 -3.95 -3.63 4.52
C ILE A 131 -3.26 -4.41 3.41
N THR A 132 -2.53 -3.71 2.56
CA THR A 132 -1.67 -4.28 1.53
C THR A 132 -0.24 -3.89 1.84
N ILE A 133 0.67 -4.86 1.86
CA ILE A 133 2.10 -4.61 1.97
C ILE A 133 2.76 -5.19 0.72
N ILE A 134 3.43 -4.32 -0.03
CA ILE A 134 4.13 -4.70 -1.25
C ILE A 134 5.62 -4.50 -1.01
N ALA A 135 6.42 -5.54 -1.21
CA ALA A 135 7.87 -5.49 -1.15
C ALA A 135 8.44 -5.81 -2.51
N GLU A 136 9.36 -4.99 -2.99
CA GLU A 136 10.03 -5.19 -4.28
C GLU A 136 11.50 -5.51 -4.12
#